data_d49c864584032c8c6e11ac415937baf2
#
_entry.id   d49c864584032c8c6e11ac415937baf2
#
_cell.length_a   1.000
_cell.length_b   1.000
_cell.length_c   1.000
_cell.angle_alpha   90.00
_cell.angle_beta   90.00
_cell.angle_gamma   90.00
#
_symmetry.space_group_name_H-M   'P 1'
#
loop_
_entity.id
_entity.type
_entity.pdbx_description
1 polymer ?
#
loop_
_entity_poly.entity_id
_entity_poly.type
_entity_poly.pdbx_seq_one_letter_code
_entity_poly.pdbx_strand_id
1 'polypeptide(L)'
;MFATATWVCRSGSPARLSRWVNAAATRPRTPPTPVEALYLAQQATLETRDAKHEPRSLAEQRATWLNEAAAVLGGAEAVASMVQTALAPPAESTTIVDVRWVAQTASHILAVTEQSRSTWQIWHVRAETQRQIRNIDMPSEHAMALVDLLVDEVLDRRSVALVAPADNIEELDALQRTDGSSVYTVAGAALYTSQRILDAEARLVAAAGCRDGSAVDQVAVDLALLEMAANGTALDAGQAALVRQMCTSGARVQLAIAPAGAGKTTAMRALVLAWTQDGGHVLGLAPSAAAAAVLAEQPGIRTDTLAKLIWSLDHGDLPDWATAIDPSTLVIIDEAGMADTLSLDTAVQFAVGRGASVRLVGDDQQLAAIGAGGVLRDITHTHGALHLTELHRFTNPAEAAASLALREGEPVAIDFYLDHGRVHVGDLAKTTEDAFHAWVFDRAAGLDRSCSPPPETSSPTSTEEHAPVVSGAPRLDARCAWPMVTTPVSAM
;
A
#
# COMPACT_ATOMS: atom_id res chain seq x y z
N MET A 1 18.64 -16.05 7.70
CA MET A 1 19.21 -15.21 6.62
C MET A 1 20.09 -15.94 5.61
N PHE A 2 20.43 -17.20 5.79
CA PHE A 2 21.21 -18.02 4.83
C PHE A 2 20.36 -18.81 3.82
N ALA A 3 19.05 -18.89 3.99
CA ALA A 3 18.18 -19.70 3.13
C ALA A 3 17.76 -19.01 1.81
N THR A 4 17.80 -17.69 1.73
CA THR A 4 17.40 -16.93 0.51
C THR A 4 18.52 -16.85 -0.53
N ALA A 5 19.79 -16.94 -0.12
CA ALA A 5 20.91 -16.93 -1.06
C ALA A 5 21.04 -18.22 -1.88
N THR A 6 20.51 -19.33 -1.40
CA THR A 6 20.62 -20.64 -2.06
C THR A 6 19.66 -20.83 -3.24
N TRP A 7 18.60 -20.01 -3.33
CA TRP A 7 17.60 -20.13 -4.40
C TRP A 7 17.99 -19.43 -5.71
N VAL A 8 18.79 -18.36 -5.64
CA VAL A 8 19.26 -17.60 -6.82
C VAL A 8 20.39 -18.32 -7.57
N CYS A 9 21.10 -19.25 -6.90
CA CYS A 9 22.29 -19.91 -7.46
C CYS A 9 22.04 -21.19 -8.27
N ARG A 10 20.81 -21.63 -8.51
CA ARG A 10 20.56 -22.91 -9.20
C ARG A 10 20.60 -22.86 -10.74
N SER A 11 20.74 -21.70 -11.37
CA SER A 11 20.74 -21.56 -12.83
C SER A 11 22.04 -21.05 -13.46
N GLY A 12 23.11 -20.89 -12.69
CA GLY A 12 24.40 -20.38 -13.21
C GLY A 12 25.46 -21.44 -13.41
N SER A 13 26.25 -21.33 -14.49
CA SER A 13 27.41 -22.20 -14.76
C SER A 13 28.36 -22.24 -13.56
N PRO A 14 28.90 -23.45 -13.17
CA PRO A 14 29.81 -23.62 -12.04
C PRO A 14 31.05 -22.69 -12.05
N ALA A 15 31.53 -22.33 -13.23
CA ALA A 15 32.68 -21.44 -13.40
C ALA A 15 32.38 -19.97 -13.06
N ARG A 16 31.12 -19.54 -13.08
CA ARG A 16 30.72 -18.18 -12.68
C ARG A 16 30.48 -18.09 -11.18
N LEU A 17 29.98 -19.15 -10.56
CA LEU A 17 29.79 -19.26 -9.11
C LEU A 17 31.13 -19.16 -8.35
N SER A 18 32.21 -19.80 -8.87
CA SER A 18 33.53 -19.74 -8.24
C SER A 18 34.16 -18.35 -8.23
N ARG A 19 33.88 -17.52 -9.25
CA ARG A 19 34.34 -16.14 -9.32
C ARG A 19 33.62 -15.27 -8.29
N TRP A 20 32.34 -15.51 -8.04
CA TRP A 20 31.53 -14.77 -7.08
C TRP A 20 31.89 -15.11 -5.62
N VAL A 21 32.09 -16.39 -5.33
CA VAL A 21 32.56 -16.85 -4.03
C VAL A 21 33.93 -16.27 -3.70
N ASN A 22 34.83 -16.18 -4.68
CA ASN A 22 36.14 -15.57 -4.49
C ASN A 22 36.11 -14.05 -4.33
N ALA A 23 35.19 -13.34 -5.00
CA ALA A 23 34.99 -11.90 -4.79
C ALA A 23 34.38 -11.56 -3.43
N ALA A 24 33.51 -12.45 -2.91
CA ALA A 24 32.93 -12.29 -1.56
C ALA A 24 33.94 -12.58 -0.44
N ALA A 25 34.96 -13.39 -0.71
CA ALA A 25 36.00 -13.77 0.26
C ALA A 25 37.02 -12.64 0.56
N THR A 26 37.08 -11.61 -0.27
CA THR A 26 38.08 -10.53 -0.20
C THR A 26 37.55 -9.22 0.45
N ARG A 27 36.28 -9.17 0.87
CA ARG A 27 35.69 -7.99 1.54
C ARG A 27 35.63 -8.15 3.06
N PRO A 28 35.74 -7.04 3.83
CA PRO A 28 35.66 -7.09 5.29
C PRO A 28 34.27 -7.60 5.75
N ARG A 29 34.25 -8.33 6.85
CA ARG A 29 33.14 -9.14 7.40
C ARG A 29 31.93 -8.35 7.96
N THR A 30 31.63 -7.18 7.45
CA THR A 30 30.38 -6.49 7.80
C THR A 30 29.26 -6.94 6.86
N PRO A 31 28.10 -7.36 7.38
CA PRO A 31 26.96 -7.70 6.52
C PRO A 31 26.58 -6.48 5.67
N PRO A 32 26.21 -6.69 4.38
CA PRO A 32 25.80 -5.59 3.52
C PRO A 32 24.54 -4.91 4.09
N THR A 33 24.48 -3.60 3.93
CA THR A 33 23.25 -2.85 4.21
C THR A 33 22.11 -3.34 3.30
N PRO A 34 20.83 -3.13 3.65
CA PRO A 34 19.71 -3.54 2.80
C PRO A 34 19.80 -3.01 1.36
N VAL A 35 20.29 -1.79 1.18
CA VAL A 35 20.49 -1.18 -0.15
C VAL A 35 21.63 -1.86 -0.92
N GLU A 36 22.76 -2.14 -0.25
CA GLU A 36 23.86 -2.89 -0.86
C GLU A 36 23.46 -4.32 -1.20
N ALA A 37 22.67 -4.98 -0.35
CA ALA A 37 22.15 -6.32 -0.62
C ALA A 37 21.25 -6.33 -1.86
N LEU A 38 20.38 -5.33 -2.04
CA LEU A 38 19.53 -5.18 -3.22
C LEU A 38 20.38 -4.93 -4.48
N TYR A 39 21.36 -4.03 -4.40
CA TYR A 39 22.27 -3.74 -5.51
C TYR A 39 23.09 -4.97 -5.90
N LEU A 40 23.65 -5.70 -4.93
CA LEU A 40 24.39 -6.93 -5.18
C LEU A 40 23.50 -8.03 -5.79
N ALA A 41 22.25 -8.14 -5.37
CA ALA A 41 21.28 -9.07 -5.95
C ALA A 41 20.95 -8.71 -7.41
N GLN A 42 20.77 -7.42 -7.73
CA GLN A 42 20.57 -6.95 -9.10
C GLN A 42 21.81 -7.19 -9.96
N GLN A 43 22.99 -6.89 -9.46
CA GLN A 43 24.24 -7.14 -10.17
C GLN A 43 24.45 -8.62 -10.43
N ALA A 44 24.22 -9.48 -9.42
CA ALA A 44 24.29 -10.93 -9.58
C ALA A 44 23.31 -11.44 -10.64
N THR A 45 22.10 -10.91 -10.67
CA THR A 45 21.10 -11.27 -11.69
C THR A 45 21.57 -10.87 -13.10
N LEU A 46 22.13 -9.67 -13.26
CA LEU A 46 22.67 -9.22 -14.56
C LEU A 46 23.89 -10.03 -15.02
N GLU A 47 24.80 -10.39 -14.11
CA GLU A 47 26.01 -11.15 -14.42
C GLU A 47 25.74 -12.63 -14.68
N THR A 48 24.70 -13.20 -14.04
CA THR A 48 24.32 -14.62 -14.20
C THR A 48 23.27 -14.86 -15.28
N ARG A 49 22.61 -13.80 -15.76
CA ARG A 49 21.62 -13.92 -16.83
C ARG A 49 22.29 -14.27 -18.14
N ASP A 50 21.84 -15.34 -18.76
CA ASP A 50 22.31 -15.71 -20.08
C ASP A 50 21.99 -14.60 -21.11
N ALA A 51 22.91 -14.43 -22.07
CA ALA A 51 22.68 -13.51 -23.17
C ALA A 51 21.40 -13.91 -23.93
N LYS A 52 20.65 -12.90 -24.38
CA LYS A 52 19.49 -13.15 -25.25
C LYS A 52 19.99 -13.88 -26.49
N HIS A 53 19.45 -15.06 -26.72
CA HIS A 53 19.70 -15.83 -27.94
C HIS A 53 18.52 -15.62 -28.89
N GLU A 54 18.75 -15.94 -30.15
CA GLU A 54 17.71 -15.88 -31.18
C GLU A 54 16.48 -16.71 -30.78
N PRO A 55 15.27 -16.29 -31.21
CA PRO A 55 14.05 -17.02 -30.92
C PRO A 55 14.19 -18.48 -31.37
N ARG A 56 13.97 -19.41 -30.44
CA ARG A 56 13.95 -20.86 -30.72
C ARG A 56 12.51 -21.32 -30.90
N SER A 57 12.33 -22.30 -31.75
CA SER A 57 11.03 -22.96 -31.88
C SER A 57 10.64 -23.64 -30.56
N LEU A 58 9.35 -23.84 -30.33
CA LEU A 58 8.85 -24.53 -29.13
C LEU A 58 9.42 -25.97 -29.02
N ALA A 59 9.64 -26.62 -30.16
CA ALA A 59 10.23 -27.95 -30.19
C ALA A 59 11.69 -27.95 -29.71
N GLU A 60 12.49 -26.97 -30.14
CA GLU A 60 13.87 -26.80 -29.67
C GLU A 60 13.93 -26.44 -28.19
N GLN A 61 13.05 -25.56 -27.72
CA GLN A 61 12.96 -25.21 -26.30
C GLN A 61 12.61 -26.45 -25.44
N ARG A 62 11.63 -27.24 -25.86
CA ARG A 62 11.25 -28.48 -25.18
C ARG A 62 12.39 -29.48 -25.14
N ALA A 63 13.11 -29.65 -26.26
CA ALA A 63 14.28 -30.54 -26.30
C ALA A 63 15.40 -30.06 -25.35
N THR A 64 15.67 -28.76 -25.31
CA THR A 64 16.63 -28.19 -24.37
C THR A 64 16.21 -28.44 -22.92
N TRP A 65 14.97 -28.14 -22.56
CA TRP A 65 14.46 -28.33 -21.19
C TRP A 65 14.49 -29.82 -20.78
N LEU A 66 14.13 -30.73 -21.68
CA LEU A 66 14.23 -32.18 -21.43
C LEU A 66 15.65 -32.64 -21.16
N ASN A 67 16.61 -32.11 -21.93
CA ASN A 67 18.03 -32.45 -21.75
C ASN A 67 18.57 -31.88 -20.43
N GLU A 68 18.22 -30.62 -20.10
CA GLU A 68 18.61 -29.98 -18.83
C GLU A 68 17.98 -30.71 -17.64
N ALA A 69 16.68 -31.04 -17.71
CA ALA A 69 16.00 -31.80 -16.67
C ALA A 69 16.62 -33.20 -16.49
N ALA A 70 16.93 -33.88 -17.60
CA ALA A 70 17.58 -35.19 -17.55
C ALA A 70 18.99 -35.14 -16.91
N ALA A 71 19.74 -34.06 -17.20
CA ALA A 71 21.05 -33.85 -16.57
C ALA A 71 20.95 -33.63 -15.05
N VAL A 72 19.91 -32.91 -14.60
CA VAL A 72 19.69 -32.62 -13.18
C VAL A 72 19.13 -33.83 -12.43
N LEU A 73 18.19 -34.56 -13.04
CA LEU A 73 17.46 -35.67 -12.40
C LEU A 73 18.15 -37.05 -12.56
N GLY A 74 19.21 -37.11 -13.35
CA GLY A 74 19.98 -38.35 -13.53
C GLY A 74 19.51 -39.23 -14.69
N GLY A 75 18.73 -38.69 -15.65
CA GLY A 75 18.36 -39.39 -16.88
C GLY A 75 16.93 -39.12 -17.36
N ALA A 76 16.66 -39.53 -18.59
CA ALA A 76 15.34 -39.33 -19.21
C ALA A 76 14.21 -40.10 -18.52
N GLU A 77 14.53 -41.30 -17.95
CA GLU A 77 13.56 -42.08 -17.19
C GLU A 77 13.14 -41.40 -15.89
N ALA A 78 14.07 -40.68 -15.21
CA ALA A 78 13.77 -39.91 -14.01
C ALA A 78 12.88 -38.69 -14.34
N VAL A 79 13.10 -38.06 -15.49
CA VAL A 79 12.20 -36.99 -15.98
C VAL A 79 10.79 -37.54 -16.29
N ALA A 80 10.69 -38.66 -16.98
CA ALA A 80 9.42 -39.32 -17.27
C ALA A 80 8.67 -39.71 -15.98
N SER A 81 9.37 -40.25 -14.98
CA SER A 81 8.81 -40.59 -13.68
C SER A 81 8.31 -39.34 -12.94
N MET A 82 9.09 -38.26 -12.95
CA MET A 82 8.68 -36.97 -12.37
C MET A 82 7.40 -36.44 -13.03
N VAL A 83 7.33 -36.48 -14.38
CA VAL A 83 6.16 -36.03 -15.12
C VAL A 83 4.96 -36.93 -14.80
N GLN A 84 5.12 -38.24 -14.77
CA GLN A 84 4.03 -39.17 -14.40
C GLN A 84 3.55 -38.90 -12.97
N THR A 85 4.45 -38.67 -12.02
CA THR A 85 4.10 -38.35 -10.64
C THR A 85 3.36 -37.01 -10.57
N ALA A 86 3.79 -36.00 -11.34
CA ALA A 86 3.14 -34.70 -11.39
C ALA A 86 1.76 -34.73 -12.09
N LEU A 87 1.59 -35.64 -13.04
CA LEU A 87 0.31 -35.85 -13.77
C LEU A 87 -0.58 -36.90 -13.08
N ALA A 88 -0.04 -37.66 -12.13
CA ALA A 88 -0.86 -38.57 -11.34
C ALA A 88 -1.93 -37.75 -10.61
N PRO A 89 -3.20 -38.18 -10.66
CA PRO A 89 -4.22 -37.51 -9.86
C PRO A 89 -3.72 -37.52 -8.42
N PRO A 90 -3.86 -36.39 -7.71
CA PRO A 90 -3.53 -36.35 -6.29
C PRO A 90 -4.27 -37.51 -5.63
N ALA A 91 -3.57 -38.25 -4.75
CA ALA A 91 -4.21 -39.30 -3.96
C ALA A 91 -5.49 -38.71 -3.41
N GLU A 92 -6.63 -39.35 -3.70
CA GLU A 92 -7.97 -38.85 -3.46
C GLU A 92 -8.12 -38.34 -2.02
N SER A 93 -7.76 -37.11 -1.77
CA SER A 93 -8.35 -36.37 -0.66
C SER A 93 -9.72 -35.89 -1.18
N THR A 94 -10.69 -36.77 -1.14
CA THR A 94 -12.09 -36.42 -1.40
C THR A 94 -12.49 -35.40 -0.35
N THR A 95 -12.38 -34.13 -0.70
CA THR A 95 -12.88 -33.06 0.15
C THR A 95 -14.38 -33.27 0.25
N ILE A 96 -14.86 -33.68 1.41
CA ILE A 96 -16.31 -33.83 1.67
C ILE A 96 -16.87 -32.42 1.79
N VAL A 97 -17.65 -32.02 0.78
CA VAL A 97 -18.38 -30.75 0.78
C VAL A 97 -19.67 -30.94 1.60
N ASP A 98 -19.57 -30.68 2.91
CA ASP A 98 -20.68 -30.67 3.83
C ASP A 98 -21.02 -29.25 4.30
N VAL A 99 -22.06 -29.09 5.10
CA VAL A 99 -22.50 -27.79 5.66
C VAL A 99 -21.37 -27.13 6.49
N ARG A 100 -20.55 -27.92 7.18
CA ARG A 100 -19.43 -27.41 7.98
C ARG A 100 -18.33 -26.87 7.08
N TRP A 101 -18.00 -27.60 6.04
CA TRP A 101 -17.02 -27.17 5.04
C TRP A 101 -17.47 -25.87 4.36
N VAL A 102 -18.73 -25.77 3.93
CA VAL A 102 -19.31 -24.55 3.35
C VAL A 102 -19.18 -23.38 4.31
N ALA A 103 -19.54 -23.54 5.56
CA ALA A 103 -19.45 -22.49 6.58
C ALA A 103 -17.99 -22.04 6.84
N GLN A 104 -17.04 -22.97 6.90
CA GLN A 104 -15.63 -22.68 7.07
C GLN A 104 -15.02 -21.98 5.84
N THR A 105 -15.34 -22.48 4.65
CA THR A 105 -14.87 -21.91 3.40
C THR A 105 -15.43 -20.50 3.18
N ALA A 106 -16.72 -20.27 3.46
CA ALA A 106 -17.31 -18.94 3.40
C ALA A 106 -16.65 -17.96 4.39
N SER A 107 -16.34 -18.41 5.62
CA SER A 107 -15.59 -17.59 6.57
C SER A 107 -14.18 -17.26 6.07
N HIS A 108 -13.51 -18.22 5.44
CA HIS A 108 -12.17 -18.01 4.87
C HIS A 108 -12.21 -17.04 3.68
N ILE A 109 -13.18 -17.19 2.77
CA ILE A 109 -13.39 -16.27 1.65
C ILE A 109 -13.59 -14.85 2.15
N LEU A 110 -14.44 -14.66 3.17
CA LEU A 110 -14.65 -13.35 3.78
C LEU A 110 -13.37 -12.79 4.38
N ALA A 111 -12.63 -13.58 5.16
CA ALA A 111 -11.39 -13.15 5.79
C ALA A 111 -10.32 -12.71 4.77
N VAL A 112 -10.18 -13.44 3.65
CA VAL A 112 -9.27 -13.06 2.56
C VAL A 112 -9.74 -11.78 1.86
N THR A 113 -11.05 -11.62 1.68
CA THR A 113 -11.63 -10.41 1.08
C THR A 113 -11.41 -9.19 1.97
N GLU A 114 -11.62 -9.30 3.29
CA GLU A 114 -11.38 -8.25 4.29
C GLU A 114 -9.92 -7.79 4.34
N GLN A 115 -8.97 -8.70 4.17
CA GLN A 115 -7.53 -8.36 4.15
C GLN A 115 -7.13 -7.45 2.98
N SER A 116 -7.89 -7.52 1.90
CA SER A 116 -7.57 -6.76 0.69
C SER A 116 -8.48 -5.55 0.45
N ARG A 117 -9.64 -5.47 1.13
CA ARG A 117 -10.67 -4.47 0.85
C ARG A 117 -11.50 -4.15 2.09
N SER A 118 -11.81 -2.86 2.29
CA SER A 118 -12.81 -2.43 3.29
C SER A 118 -14.26 -2.60 2.78
N THR A 119 -14.45 -2.55 1.46
CA THR A 119 -15.74 -2.80 0.81
C THR A 119 -15.57 -3.67 -0.42
N TRP A 120 -16.55 -4.47 -0.73
CA TRP A 120 -16.54 -5.38 -1.88
C TRP A 120 -17.87 -5.46 -2.60
N GLN A 121 -17.79 -5.93 -3.83
CA GLN A 121 -18.93 -6.28 -4.69
C GLN A 121 -18.97 -7.78 -4.86
N ILE A 122 -20.09 -8.30 -5.35
CA ILE A 122 -20.28 -9.73 -5.65
C ILE A 122 -19.11 -10.35 -6.45
N TRP A 123 -18.54 -9.61 -7.39
CA TRP A 123 -17.44 -10.07 -8.23
C TRP A 123 -16.17 -10.42 -7.46
N HIS A 124 -15.87 -9.68 -6.40
CA HIS A 124 -14.72 -9.91 -5.56
C HIS A 124 -14.87 -11.21 -4.77
N VAL A 125 -16.05 -11.41 -4.20
CA VAL A 125 -16.39 -12.63 -3.46
C VAL A 125 -16.41 -13.85 -4.41
N ARG A 126 -17.01 -13.70 -5.61
CA ARG A 126 -17.06 -14.75 -6.62
C ARG A 126 -15.66 -15.16 -7.09
N ALA A 127 -14.77 -14.19 -7.35
CA ALA A 127 -13.40 -14.47 -7.76
C ALA A 127 -12.63 -15.23 -6.68
N GLU A 128 -12.79 -14.84 -5.40
CA GLU A 128 -12.13 -15.54 -4.31
C GLU A 128 -12.73 -16.94 -4.09
N THR A 129 -14.03 -17.06 -4.17
CA THR A 129 -14.71 -18.37 -4.12
C THR A 129 -14.17 -19.33 -5.17
N GLN A 130 -14.01 -18.87 -6.42
CA GLN A 130 -13.43 -19.68 -7.49
C GLN A 130 -11.98 -20.09 -7.20
N ARG A 131 -11.18 -19.23 -6.54
CA ARG A 131 -9.83 -19.59 -6.12
C ARG A 131 -9.83 -20.72 -5.08
N GLN A 132 -10.76 -20.66 -4.11
CA GLN A 132 -10.84 -21.63 -3.02
C GLN A 132 -11.28 -23.02 -3.49
N ILE A 133 -12.20 -23.08 -4.47
CA ILE A 133 -12.74 -24.38 -4.95
C ILE A 133 -11.99 -25.00 -6.11
N ARG A 134 -11.04 -24.29 -6.74
CA ARG A 134 -10.34 -24.73 -7.98
C ARG A 134 -9.64 -26.07 -7.88
N ASN A 135 -9.30 -26.52 -6.68
CA ASN A 135 -8.59 -27.78 -6.43
C ASN A 135 -9.52 -28.91 -6.02
N ILE A 136 -10.83 -28.68 -6.02
CA ILE A 136 -11.83 -29.69 -5.68
C ILE A 136 -12.29 -30.35 -6.99
N ASP A 137 -12.11 -31.65 -7.07
CA ASP A 137 -12.57 -32.43 -8.25
C ASP A 137 -14.08 -32.62 -8.18
N MET A 138 -14.80 -31.99 -9.10
CA MET A 138 -16.25 -32.08 -9.23
C MET A 138 -16.72 -31.75 -10.64
N PRO A 139 -17.92 -32.23 -11.05
CA PRO A 139 -18.54 -31.82 -12.31
C PRO A 139 -18.74 -30.29 -12.36
N SER A 140 -18.58 -29.70 -13.54
CA SER A 140 -18.68 -28.24 -13.75
C SER A 140 -20.00 -27.64 -13.27
N GLU A 141 -21.11 -28.37 -13.45
CA GLU A 141 -22.43 -27.94 -12.98
C GLU A 141 -22.48 -27.84 -11.44
N HIS A 142 -21.90 -28.81 -10.73
CA HIS A 142 -21.80 -28.76 -9.26
C HIS A 142 -20.85 -27.66 -8.80
N ALA A 143 -19.74 -27.42 -9.53
CA ALA A 143 -18.82 -26.33 -9.22
C ALA A 143 -19.51 -24.95 -9.30
N MET A 144 -20.32 -24.72 -10.34
CA MET A 144 -21.07 -23.46 -10.46
C MET A 144 -22.09 -23.29 -9.35
N ALA A 145 -22.86 -24.34 -9.04
CA ALA A 145 -23.84 -24.31 -7.94
C ALA A 145 -23.16 -24.07 -6.57
N LEU A 146 -21.98 -24.66 -6.37
CA LEU A 146 -21.19 -24.43 -5.15
C LEU A 146 -20.65 -23.00 -5.08
N VAL A 147 -20.22 -22.41 -6.20
CA VAL A 147 -19.81 -20.99 -6.25
C VAL A 147 -20.97 -20.11 -5.83
N ASP A 148 -22.15 -20.30 -6.42
CA ASP A 148 -23.32 -19.49 -6.12
C ASP A 148 -23.71 -19.63 -4.64
N LEU A 149 -23.76 -20.86 -4.12
CA LEU A 149 -24.04 -21.13 -2.71
C LEU A 149 -23.05 -20.41 -1.76
N LEU A 150 -21.76 -20.48 -2.05
CA LEU A 150 -20.74 -19.83 -1.21
C LEU A 150 -20.79 -18.30 -1.31
N VAL A 151 -21.07 -17.76 -2.51
CA VAL A 151 -21.26 -16.31 -2.70
C VAL A 151 -22.46 -15.82 -1.89
N ASP A 152 -23.59 -16.50 -1.97
CA ASP A 152 -24.81 -16.16 -1.20
C ASP A 152 -24.55 -16.27 0.32
N GLU A 153 -23.87 -17.34 0.76
CA GLU A 153 -23.50 -17.50 2.18
C GLU A 153 -22.61 -16.37 2.69
N VAL A 154 -21.68 -15.87 1.86
CA VAL A 154 -20.80 -14.75 2.23
C VAL A 154 -21.56 -13.43 2.21
N LEU A 155 -22.34 -13.15 1.16
CA LEU A 155 -22.99 -11.85 0.99
C LEU A 155 -24.19 -11.67 1.91
N ASP A 156 -25.08 -12.68 1.97
CA ASP A 156 -26.35 -12.56 2.68
C ASP A 156 -26.24 -12.77 4.17
N ARG A 157 -25.29 -13.65 4.61
CA ARG A 157 -25.21 -14.05 6.01
C ARG A 157 -24.00 -13.49 6.76
N ARG A 158 -22.95 -13.09 6.04
CA ARG A 158 -21.69 -12.71 6.66
C ARG A 158 -21.23 -11.31 6.29
N SER A 159 -21.86 -10.69 5.31
CA SER A 159 -21.60 -9.32 4.90
C SER A 159 -22.75 -8.39 5.26
N VAL A 160 -22.44 -7.13 5.39
CA VAL A 160 -23.41 -6.04 5.62
C VAL A 160 -23.53 -5.26 4.31
N ALA A 161 -24.72 -5.20 3.74
CA ALA A 161 -24.97 -4.41 2.55
C ALA A 161 -24.90 -2.90 2.88
N LEU A 162 -24.07 -2.16 2.14
CA LEU A 162 -24.00 -0.71 2.22
C LEU A 162 -25.08 -0.13 1.29
N VAL A 163 -26.26 0.03 1.82
CA VAL A 163 -27.38 0.62 1.08
C VAL A 163 -27.29 2.13 1.22
N ALA A 164 -27.27 2.86 0.09
CA ALA A 164 -27.47 4.30 0.13
C ALA A 164 -28.81 4.61 0.80
N PRO A 165 -28.92 5.71 1.60
CA PRO A 165 -30.22 6.14 2.10
C PRO A 165 -31.18 6.20 0.92
N ALA A 166 -32.37 5.57 1.08
CA ALA A 166 -33.38 5.61 0.05
C ALA A 166 -33.67 7.09 -0.26
N ASP A 167 -33.36 7.53 -1.48
CA ASP A 167 -33.87 8.78 -1.96
C ASP A 167 -35.39 8.67 -1.89
N ASN A 168 -36.03 9.59 -1.16
CA ASN A 168 -37.50 9.64 -1.05
C ASN A 168 -38.19 10.00 -2.38
N ILE A 169 -37.53 9.76 -3.50
CA ILE A 169 -38.03 9.98 -4.85
C ILE A 169 -38.58 8.64 -5.33
N GLU A 170 -39.87 8.51 -5.44
CA GLU A 170 -40.51 7.38 -6.12
C GLU A 170 -40.04 7.34 -7.57
N GLU A 171 -39.28 6.32 -7.91
CA GLU A 171 -38.82 6.14 -9.28
C GLU A 171 -39.99 5.72 -10.17
N LEU A 172 -40.12 6.37 -11.31
CA LEU A 172 -41.19 6.07 -12.28
C LEU A 172 -41.04 4.62 -12.77
N ASP A 173 -42.14 3.89 -12.93
CA ASP A 173 -42.18 2.50 -13.45
C ASP A 173 -41.39 2.34 -14.75
N ALA A 174 -41.38 3.38 -15.61
CA ALA A 174 -40.60 3.38 -16.84
C ALA A 174 -39.07 3.36 -16.66
N LEU A 175 -38.59 3.68 -15.47
CA LEU A 175 -37.16 3.66 -15.09
C LEU A 175 -36.80 2.43 -14.26
N GLN A 176 -37.76 1.52 -14.07
CA GLN A 176 -37.54 0.23 -13.40
C GLN A 176 -37.42 -0.89 -14.44
N ARG A 177 -36.53 -1.82 -14.14
CA ARG A 177 -36.40 -3.09 -14.89
C ARG A 177 -37.52 -4.03 -14.49
N THR A 178 -37.66 -5.14 -15.24
CA THR A 178 -38.67 -6.18 -14.98
C THR A 178 -38.54 -6.85 -13.60
N ASP A 179 -37.39 -6.74 -12.96
CA ASP A 179 -37.10 -7.22 -11.60
C ASP A 179 -37.29 -6.15 -10.50
N GLY A 180 -37.80 -4.97 -10.88
CA GLY A 180 -38.03 -3.83 -9.98
C GLY A 180 -36.76 -3.02 -9.67
N SER A 181 -35.61 -3.36 -10.21
CA SER A 181 -34.37 -2.58 -10.01
C SER A 181 -34.35 -1.37 -10.94
N SER A 182 -33.79 -0.26 -10.47
CA SER A 182 -33.58 0.95 -11.27
C SER A 182 -32.73 0.68 -12.51
N VAL A 183 -33.09 1.29 -13.66
CA VAL A 183 -32.26 1.25 -14.89
C VAL A 183 -30.90 1.92 -14.69
N TYR A 184 -30.75 2.79 -13.68
CA TYR A 184 -29.51 3.47 -13.34
C TYR A 184 -28.59 2.65 -12.41
N THR A 185 -29.11 1.57 -11.80
CA THR A 185 -28.26 0.64 -11.03
C THR A 185 -27.52 -0.30 -11.97
N VAL A 186 -26.20 -0.36 -11.82
CA VAL A 186 -25.39 -1.36 -12.51
C VAL A 186 -25.54 -2.70 -11.81
N ALA A 187 -25.85 -3.76 -12.53
CA ALA A 187 -25.97 -5.10 -11.94
C ALA A 187 -24.68 -5.48 -11.21
N GLY A 188 -24.80 -5.90 -9.95
CA GLY A 188 -23.67 -6.27 -9.10
C GLY A 188 -22.88 -5.07 -8.54
N ALA A 189 -23.36 -3.84 -8.69
CA ALA A 189 -22.72 -2.64 -8.13
C ALA A 189 -22.94 -2.47 -6.62
N ALA A 190 -23.84 -3.27 -6.01
CA ALA A 190 -24.07 -3.25 -4.58
C ALA A 190 -22.75 -3.44 -3.83
N LEU A 191 -22.49 -2.56 -2.87
CA LEU A 191 -21.33 -2.60 -2.01
C LEU A 191 -21.68 -3.30 -0.70
N TYR A 192 -20.76 -4.07 -0.23
CA TYR A 192 -20.83 -4.79 1.03
C TYR A 192 -19.58 -4.50 1.87
N THR A 193 -19.71 -4.63 3.17
CA THR A 193 -18.62 -4.66 4.13
C THR A 193 -18.86 -5.78 5.14
N SER A 194 -18.04 -5.90 6.17
CA SER A 194 -18.28 -6.84 7.27
C SER A 194 -18.55 -6.11 8.58
N GLN A 195 -19.23 -6.81 9.50
CA GLN A 195 -19.44 -6.30 10.85
C GLN A 195 -18.10 -6.05 11.56
N ARG A 196 -17.08 -6.88 11.27
CA ARG A 196 -15.73 -6.74 11.82
C ARG A 196 -15.07 -5.42 11.44
N ILE A 197 -15.23 -5.00 10.18
CA ILE A 197 -14.71 -3.70 9.70
C ILE A 197 -15.48 -2.55 10.36
N LEU A 198 -16.82 -2.61 10.40
CA LEU A 198 -17.63 -1.59 11.04
C LEU A 198 -17.32 -1.45 12.54
N ASP A 199 -17.12 -2.57 13.23
CA ASP A 199 -16.73 -2.56 14.65
C ASP A 199 -15.33 -1.98 14.84
N ALA A 200 -14.40 -2.23 13.91
CA ALA A 200 -13.05 -1.65 13.93
C ALA A 200 -13.10 -0.13 13.74
N GLU A 201 -13.87 0.35 12.77
CA GLU A 201 -14.11 1.78 12.55
C GLU A 201 -14.73 2.44 13.78
N ALA A 202 -15.74 1.82 14.36
CA ALA A 202 -16.39 2.33 15.58
C ALA A 202 -15.41 2.40 16.77
N ARG A 203 -14.52 1.41 16.95
CA ARG A 203 -13.48 1.44 18.00
C ARG A 203 -12.46 2.56 17.77
N LEU A 204 -12.01 2.76 16.55
CA LEU A 204 -11.07 3.84 16.21
C LEU A 204 -11.67 5.21 16.47
N VAL A 205 -12.92 5.43 16.06
CA VAL A 205 -13.66 6.67 16.33
C VAL A 205 -13.85 6.86 17.84
N ALA A 206 -14.25 5.84 18.58
CA ALA A 206 -14.42 5.92 20.04
C ALA A 206 -13.09 6.24 20.74
N ALA A 207 -11.97 5.63 20.33
CA ALA A 207 -10.65 5.90 20.89
C ALA A 207 -10.21 7.35 20.68
N ALA A 208 -10.57 7.94 19.54
CA ALA A 208 -10.27 9.35 19.23
C ALA A 208 -11.06 10.33 20.14
N GLY A 209 -12.18 9.89 20.70
CA GLY A 209 -12.95 10.65 21.70
C GLY A 209 -12.36 10.66 23.10
N CYS A 210 -11.47 9.72 23.43
CA CYS A 210 -10.89 9.59 24.76
C CYS A 210 -9.83 10.67 25.04
N ARG A 211 -9.85 11.23 26.27
CA ARG A 211 -8.94 12.29 26.74
C ARG A 211 -8.15 11.87 27.99
N ASP A 212 -7.84 10.61 28.10
CA ASP A 212 -7.12 9.98 29.19
C ASP A 212 -5.68 9.59 28.82
N GLY A 213 -5.19 10.10 27.68
CA GLY A 213 -3.82 9.92 27.19
C GLY A 213 -2.83 10.80 27.94
N SER A 214 -1.53 10.48 27.78
CA SER A 214 -0.44 11.30 28.32
C SER A 214 -0.37 12.65 27.61
N ALA A 215 0.01 13.68 28.36
CA ALA A 215 0.22 15.03 27.86
C ALA A 215 1.58 15.53 28.32
N VAL A 216 2.29 16.22 27.45
CA VAL A 216 3.57 16.88 27.71
C VAL A 216 3.30 18.27 28.30
N ASP A 217 4.14 18.71 29.26
CA ASP A 217 4.04 20.06 29.81
C ASP A 217 4.27 21.12 28.70
N GLN A 218 3.46 22.18 28.74
CA GLN A 218 3.53 23.26 27.75
C GLN A 218 4.92 23.91 27.67
N VAL A 219 5.61 24.04 28.82
CA VAL A 219 6.97 24.63 28.89
C VAL A 219 7.98 23.73 28.17
N ALA A 220 7.85 22.41 28.30
CA ALA A 220 8.71 21.46 27.59
C ALA A 220 8.51 21.53 26.08
N VAL A 221 7.24 21.67 25.63
CA VAL A 221 6.93 21.86 24.20
C VAL A 221 7.53 23.15 23.66
N ASP A 222 7.34 24.26 24.35
CA ASP A 222 7.87 25.57 23.92
C ASP A 222 9.41 25.58 23.91
N LEU A 223 10.06 24.89 24.87
CA LEU A 223 11.51 24.72 24.89
C LEU A 223 11.98 23.91 23.66
N ALA A 224 11.32 22.81 23.32
CA ALA A 224 11.64 22.02 22.14
C ALA A 224 11.51 22.82 20.84
N LEU A 225 10.47 23.65 20.73
CA LEU A 225 10.28 24.55 19.58
C LEU A 225 11.39 25.60 19.47
N LEU A 226 11.81 26.18 20.61
CA LEU A 226 12.91 27.14 20.68
C LEU A 226 14.24 26.48 20.31
N GLU A 227 14.50 25.25 20.77
CA GLU A 227 15.69 24.48 20.41
C GLU A 227 15.74 24.18 18.91
N MET A 228 14.63 23.79 18.31
CA MET A 228 14.52 23.58 16.86
C MET A 228 14.86 24.88 16.10
N ALA A 229 14.32 26.01 16.55
CA ALA A 229 14.59 27.31 15.94
C ALA A 229 16.07 27.72 16.09
N ALA A 230 16.68 27.50 17.26
CA ALA A 230 18.10 27.78 17.52
C ALA A 230 19.01 26.90 16.65
N ASN A 231 18.59 25.69 16.31
CA ASN A 231 19.30 24.78 15.41
C ASN A 231 19.01 25.06 13.92
N GLY A 232 18.41 26.19 13.60
CA GLY A 232 18.18 26.62 12.22
C GLY A 232 16.92 26.05 11.57
N THR A 233 16.03 25.40 12.33
CA THR A 233 14.76 24.84 11.83
C THR A 233 13.59 25.46 12.59
N ALA A 234 13.22 26.69 12.22
CA ALA A 234 12.02 27.32 12.78
C ALA A 234 10.76 26.74 12.14
N LEU A 235 9.78 26.39 12.97
CA LEU A 235 8.46 25.96 12.54
C LEU A 235 7.60 27.18 12.20
N ASP A 236 6.76 27.07 11.19
CA ASP A 236 5.70 28.06 10.97
C ASP A 236 4.63 28.00 12.07
N ALA A 237 3.71 28.98 12.06
CA ALA A 237 2.68 29.09 13.09
C ALA A 237 1.74 27.87 13.12
N GLY A 238 1.39 27.32 11.95
CA GLY A 238 0.53 26.14 11.80
C GLY A 238 1.20 24.87 12.33
N GLN A 239 2.45 24.65 11.96
CA GLN A 239 3.27 23.54 12.46
C GLN A 239 3.46 23.61 13.98
N ALA A 240 3.81 24.80 14.50
CA ALA A 240 3.98 25.00 15.94
C ALA A 240 2.67 24.77 16.73
N ALA A 241 1.54 25.24 16.19
CA ALA A 241 0.22 25.02 16.79
C ALA A 241 -0.15 23.52 16.79
N LEU A 242 0.11 22.80 15.68
CA LEU A 242 -0.13 21.37 15.56
C LEU A 242 0.71 20.60 16.61
N VAL A 243 2.00 20.89 16.73
CA VAL A 243 2.88 20.23 17.70
C VAL A 243 2.40 20.47 19.12
N ARG A 244 2.07 21.73 19.49
CA ARG A 244 1.52 22.05 20.81
C ARG A 244 0.28 21.22 21.10
N GLN A 245 -0.69 21.22 20.19
CA GLN A 245 -1.94 20.50 20.39
C GLN A 245 -1.72 18.98 20.48
N MET A 246 -0.82 18.41 19.66
CA MET A 246 -0.49 16.99 19.74
C MET A 246 0.18 16.61 21.06
N CYS A 247 1.00 17.48 21.62
CA CYS A 247 1.69 17.25 22.90
C CYS A 247 0.76 17.41 24.09
N THR A 248 -0.06 18.48 24.13
CA THR A 248 -0.74 18.90 25.36
C THR A 248 -2.20 18.48 25.47
N SER A 249 -2.78 17.90 24.42
CA SER A 249 -4.24 17.63 24.34
C SER A 249 -4.75 16.56 25.31
N GLY A 250 -3.88 15.69 25.83
CA GLY A 250 -4.30 14.51 26.58
C GLY A 250 -5.16 13.52 25.77
N ALA A 251 -5.21 13.68 24.45
CA ALA A 251 -5.96 12.78 23.59
C ALA A 251 -5.30 11.40 23.56
N ARG A 252 -6.09 10.34 23.72
CA ARG A 252 -5.63 8.97 23.60
C ARG A 252 -5.25 8.65 22.15
N VAL A 253 -6.09 9.02 21.21
CA VAL A 253 -5.83 8.97 19.77
C VAL A 253 -6.15 10.35 19.20
N GLN A 254 -5.28 10.89 18.35
CA GLN A 254 -5.48 12.18 17.71
C GLN A 254 -5.05 12.14 16.25
N LEU A 255 -5.84 12.72 15.39
CA LEU A 255 -5.60 12.77 13.95
C LEU A 255 -5.02 14.11 13.52
N ALA A 256 -3.99 14.07 12.67
CA ALA A 256 -3.47 15.20 11.92
C ALA A 256 -3.58 14.95 10.41
N ILE A 257 -4.19 15.89 9.73
CA ILE A 257 -4.27 15.92 8.26
C ILE A 257 -3.17 16.85 7.75
N ALA A 258 -2.28 16.29 6.95
CA ALA A 258 -1.12 16.99 6.44
C ALA A 258 -0.94 16.70 4.94
N PRO A 259 -1.34 17.62 4.06
CA PRO A 259 -1.09 17.51 2.63
C PRO A 259 0.39 17.33 2.29
N ALA A 260 0.68 16.71 1.15
CA ALA A 260 2.05 16.55 0.69
C ALA A 260 2.75 17.91 0.53
N GLY A 261 3.89 18.08 1.21
CA GLY A 261 4.66 19.33 1.18
C GLY A 261 4.29 20.36 2.26
N ALA A 262 3.39 20.04 3.19
CA ALA A 262 3.03 20.89 4.32
C ALA A 262 4.05 20.88 5.47
N GLY A 263 5.23 20.28 5.30
CA GLY A 263 6.26 20.22 6.33
C GLY A 263 5.96 19.24 7.47
N LYS A 264 5.16 18.20 7.19
CA LYS A 264 4.83 17.10 8.13
C LYS A 264 6.05 16.58 8.89
N THR A 265 7.14 16.27 8.17
CA THR A 265 8.38 15.74 8.75
C THR A 265 9.00 16.68 9.78
N THR A 266 8.98 17.99 9.52
CA THR A 266 9.50 19.01 10.45
C THR A 266 8.66 19.08 11.72
N ALA A 267 7.34 19.08 11.60
CA ALA A 267 6.43 19.07 12.74
C ALA A 267 6.59 17.79 13.57
N MET A 268 6.70 16.62 12.92
CA MET A 268 6.93 15.36 13.65
C MET A 268 8.24 15.33 14.37
N ARG A 269 9.33 15.91 13.83
CA ARG A 269 10.61 16.05 14.53
C ARG A 269 10.45 16.85 15.81
N ALA A 270 9.74 17.96 15.78
CA ALA A 270 9.49 18.77 16.96
C ALA A 270 8.61 18.03 17.99
N LEU A 271 7.60 17.27 17.54
CA LEU A 271 6.77 16.43 18.39
C LEU A 271 7.62 15.36 19.12
N VAL A 272 8.49 14.66 18.38
CA VAL A 272 9.41 13.66 18.95
C VAL A 272 10.33 14.29 19.99
N LEU A 273 10.91 15.44 19.66
CA LEU A 273 11.81 16.16 20.57
C LEU A 273 11.10 16.55 21.87
N ALA A 274 9.92 17.18 21.78
CA ALA A 274 9.15 17.59 22.94
C ALA A 274 8.76 16.40 23.83
N TRP A 275 8.30 15.31 23.22
CA TRP A 275 7.87 14.12 23.96
C TRP A 275 9.03 13.43 24.67
N THR A 276 10.20 13.32 24.00
CA THR A 276 11.39 12.69 24.59
C THR A 276 12.06 13.55 25.67
N GLN A 277 12.02 14.88 25.53
CA GLN A 277 12.53 15.80 26.58
C GLN A 277 11.69 15.76 27.86
N ASP A 278 10.39 15.47 27.73
CA ASP A 278 9.50 15.25 28.88
C ASP A 278 9.64 13.83 29.49
N GLY A 279 10.60 13.06 29.02
CA GLY A 279 10.92 11.71 29.53
C GLY A 279 10.12 10.57 28.93
N GLY A 280 9.33 10.83 27.91
CA GLY A 280 8.56 9.79 27.20
C GLY A 280 9.36 9.10 26.09
N HIS A 281 8.79 8.05 25.54
CA HIS A 281 9.33 7.30 24.41
C HIS A 281 8.49 7.51 23.17
N VAL A 282 9.11 7.48 21.97
CA VAL A 282 8.39 7.60 20.72
C VAL A 282 8.67 6.40 19.83
N LEU A 283 7.58 5.81 19.30
CA LEU A 283 7.60 4.72 18.33
C LEU A 283 6.89 5.18 17.06
N GLY A 284 7.52 4.97 15.91
CA GLY A 284 6.92 5.23 14.61
C GLY A 284 6.45 3.96 13.93
N LEU A 285 5.24 3.97 13.40
CA LEU A 285 4.71 2.90 12.56
C LEU A 285 4.27 3.48 11.20
N ALA A 286 4.39 2.68 10.15
CA ALA A 286 3.93 3.08 8.82
C ALA A 286 3.40 1.88 8.03
N PRO A 287 2.51 2.09 7.04
CA PRO A 287 1.97 1.00 6.21
C PRO A 287 3.02 0.32 5.34
N SER A 288 4.08 1.04 4.94
CA SER A 288 5.12 0.52 4.07
C SER A 288 6.52 0.67 4.68
N ALA A 289 7.45 -0.20 4.27
CA ALA A 289 8.85 -0.13 4.68
C ALA A 289 9.53 1.17 4.22
N ALA A 290 9.14 1.72 3.07
CA ALA A 290 9.66 2.99 2.56
C ALA A 290 9.23 4.16 3.46
N ALA A 291 7.95 4.22 3.85
CA ALA A 291 7.44 5.24 4.76
C ALA A 291 8.07 5.10 6.16
N ALA A 292 8.22 3.87 6.68
CA ALA A 292 8.91 3.61 7.95
C ALA A 292 10.39 4.07 7.91
N ALA A 293 11.07 3.88 6.78
CA ALA A 293 12.45 4.33 6.60
C ALA A 293 12.57 5.87 6.61
N VAL A 294 11.64 6.57 5.94
CA VAL A 294 11.58 8.04 5.96
C VAL A 294 11.32 8.55 7.39
N LEU A 295 10.41 7.90 8.10
CA LEU A 295 10.12 8.25 9.49
C LEU A 295 11.34 8.01 10.41
N ALA A 296 12.14 6.97 10.13
CA ALA A 296 13.37 6.62 10.87
C ALA A 296 14.50 7.65 10.72
N GLU A 297 14.45 8.52 9.71
CA GLU A 297 15.44 9.59 9.55
C GLU A 297 15.36 10.64 10.67
N GLN A 298 14.32 10.59 11.50
CA GLN A 298 14.12 11.51 12.60
C GLN A 298 14.89 11.04 13.85
N PRO A 299 15.68 11.91 14.49
CA PRO A 299 16.41 11.54 15.68
C PRO A 299 15.47 11.12 16.82
N GLY A 300 15.84 10.05 17.53
CA GLY A 300 15.14 9.63 18.75
C GLY A 300 13.89 8.78 18.51
N ILE A 301 13.55 8.43 17.27
CA ILE A 301 12.42 7.56 16.98
C ILE A 301 12.87 6.18 16.51
N ARG A 302 12.28 5.15 17.07
CA ARG A 302 12.37 3.79 16.56
C ARG A 302 11.17 3.54 15.65
N THR A 303 11.40 2.95 14.49
CA THR A 303 10.34 2.75 13.50
C THR A 303 10.24 1.31 13.00
N ASP A 304 9.04 0.90 12.65
CA ASP A 304 8.78 -0.36 11.95
C ASP A 304 7.49 -0.25 11.13
N THR A 305 7.09 -1.33 10.46
CA THR A 305 5.86 -1.37 9.68
C THR A 305 4.67 -1.90 10.50
N LEU A 306 3.46 -1.45 10.15
CA LEU A 306 2.22 -2.02 10.68
C LEU A 306 2.16 -3.53 10.45
N ALA A 307 2.53 -3.98 9.24
CA ALA A 307 2.55 -5.40 8.89
C ALA A 307 3.45 -6.23 9.83
N LYS A 308 4.61 -5.68 10.26
CA LYS A 308 5.50 -6.37 11.20
C LYS A 308 4.86 -6.50 12.58
N LEU A 309 4.20 -5.46 13.07
CA LEU A 309 3.48 -5.51 14.34
C LEU A 309 2.37 -6.57 14.31
N ILE A 310 1.52 -6.54 13.29
CA ILE A 310 0.39 -7.46 13.14
C ILE A 310 0.88 -8.90 13.04
N TRP A 311 1.87 -9.15 12.19
CA TRP A 311 2.47 -10.48 12.06
C TRP A 311 3.00 -11.00 13.41
N SER A 312 3.67 -10.13 14.18
CA SER A 312 4.20 -10.49 15.49
C SER A 312 3.10 -10.78 16.52
N LEU A 313 1.99 -10.06 16.47
CA LEU A 313 0.82 -10.31 17.30
C LEU A 313 0.17 -11.67 16.96
N ASP A 314 -0.01 -11.96 15.69
CA ASP A 314 -0.62 -13.20 15.21
C ASP A 314 0.21 -14.45 15.57
N HIS A 315 1.55 -14.31 15.63
CA HIS A 315 2.46 -15.41 15.94
C HIS A 315 2.89 -15.45 17.42
N GLY A 316 2.49 -14.47 18.22
CA GLY A 316 2.87 -14.40 19.64
C GLY A 316 4.35 -14.13 19.89
N ASP A 317 5.08 -13.61 18.88
CA ASP A 317 6.49 -13.30 18.92
C ASP A 317 6.70 -11.77 18.78
N LEU A 318 6.46 -11.07 19.89
CA LEU A 318 6.56 -9.62 19.93
C LEU A 318 8.02 -9.16 19.99
N PRO A 319 8.45 -8.24 19.13
CA PRO A 319 9.76 -7.63 19.19
C PRO A 319 9.88 -6.74 20.43
N ASP A 320 11.13 -6.52 20.88
CA ASP A 320 11.44 -5.73 22.09
C ASP A 320 10.78 -4.35 22.08
N TRP A 321 10.73 -3.69 20.92
CA TRP A 321 10.11 -2.37 20.81
C TRP A 321 8.59 -2.39 21.04
N ALA A 322 7.90 -3.49 20.68
CA ALA A 322 6.47 -3.62 20.91
C ALA A 322 6.17 -4.00 22.35
N THR A 323 7.05 -4.81 22.99
CA THR A 323 6.92 -5.15 24.40
C THR A 323 7.22 -3.96 25.33
N ALA A 324 8.04 -3.02 24.88
CA ALA A 324 8.44 -1.82 25.63
C ALA A 324 7.38 -0.70 25.61
N ILE A 325 6.29 -0.85 24.85
CA ILE A 325 5.21 0.14 24.83
C ILE A 325 4.54 0.20 26.22
N ASP A 326 4.44 1.40 26.76
CA ASP A 326 3.90 1.72 28.09
C ASP A 326 3.12 3.06 28.07
N PRO A 327 2.55 3.52 29.19
CA PRO A 327 1.82 4.80 29.25
C PRO A 327 2.62 6.04 28.89
N SER A 328 3.96 6.02 28.98
CA SER A 328 4.83 7.13 28.57
C SER A 328 5.09 7.15 27.06
N THR A 329 4.68 6.11 26.35
CA THR A 329 4.96 5.93 24.91
C THR A 329 3.97 6.71 24.04
N LEU A 330 4.52 7.46 23.08
CA LEU A 330 3.78 8.01 21.95
C LEU A 330 3.99 7.14 20.72
N VAL A 331 2.91 6.60 20.17
CA VAL A 331 2.95 5.88 18.89
C VAL A 331 2.50 6.83 17.77
N ILE A 332 3.39 7.10 16.82
CA ILE A 332 3.08 7.87 15.62
C ILE A 332 2.81 6.88 14.48
N ILE A 333 1.63 6.92 13.91
CA ILE A 333 1.29 6.14 12.70
C ILE A 333 1.26 7.11 11.53
N ASP A 334 2.34 7.09 10.73
CA ASP A 334 2.48 7.94 9.55
C ASP A 334 1.84 7.28 8.32
N GLU A 335 1.37 8.10 7.39
CA GLU A 335 0.60 7.68 6.21
C GLU A 335 -0.62 6.81 6.59
N ALA A 336 -1.29 7.15 7.69
CA ALA A 336 -2.42 6.40 8.24
C ALA A 336 -3.57 6.22 7.25
N GLY A 337 -3.76 7.16 6.29
CA GLY A 337 -4.73 7.04 5.20
C GLY A 337 -4.45 5.92 4.20
N MET A 338 -3.23 5.39 4.19
CA MET A 338 -2.83 4.26 3.34
C MET A 338 -2.89 2.91 4.07
N ALA A 339 -3.20 2.89 5.36
CA ALA A 339 -3.39 1.65 6.12
C ALA A 339 -4.80 1.10 5.91
N ASP A 340 -4.94 -0.22 5.87
CA ASP A 340 -6.27 -0.84 5.94
C ASP A 340 -6.86 -0.69 7.34
N THR A 341 -8.20 -0.65 7.41
CA THR A 341 -8.93 -0.39 8.65
C THR A 341 -8.61 -1.39 9.76
N LEU A 342 -8.52 -2.69 9.43
CA LEU A 342 -8.28 -3.74 10.43
C LEU A 342 -6.86 -3.68 10.98
N SER A 343 -5.87 -3.42 10.13
CA SER A 343 -4.47 -3.23 10.53
C SER A 343 -4.31 -2.00 11.43
N LEU A 344 -4.97 -0.90 11.07
CA LEU A 344 -4.95 0.32 11.85
C LEU A 344 -5.59 0.11 13.21
N ASP A 345 -6.77 -0.51 13.27
CA ASP A 345 -7.47 -0.83 14.52
C ASP A 345 -6.61 -1.74 15.40
N THR A 346 -6.04 -2.81 14.85
CA THR A 346 -5.18 -3.73 15.61
C THR A 346 -4.00 -3.00 16.25
N ALA A 347 -3.31 -2.14 15.49
CA ALA A 347 -2.18 -1.38 16.01
C ALA A 347 -2.59 -0.35 17.08
N VAL A 348 -3.69 0.36 16.86
CA VAL A 348 -4.23 1.34 17.82
C VAL A 348 -4.69 0.65 19.09
N GLN A 349 -5.47 -0.44 19.00
CA GLN A 349 -5.94 -1.19 20.17
C GLN A 349 -4.78 -1.78 20.98
N PHE A 350 -3.74 -2.27 20.31
CA PHE A 350 -2.54 -2.78 20.97
C PHE A 350 -1.82 -1.68 21.75
N ALA A 351 -1.60 -0.51 21.15
CA ALA A 351 -0.95 0.63 21.79
C ALA A 351 -1.79 1.18 22.96
N VAL A 352 -3.07 1.43 22.72
CA VAL A 352 -4.02 1.94 23.73
C VAL A 352 -4.19 0.98 24.90
N GLY A 353 -4.26 -0.33 24.62
CA GLY A 353 -4.35 -1.38 25.66
C GLY A 353 -3.13 -1.42 26.59
N ARG A 354 -1.99 -0.86 26.16
CA ARG A 354 -0.77 -0.68 26.99
C ARG A 354 -0.66 0.70 27.63
N GLY A 355 -1.67 1.54 27.45
CA GLY A 355 -1.74 2.88 27.99
C GLY A 355 -1.05 3.95 27.15
N ALA A 356 -0.51 3.61 25.98
CA ALA A 356 0.16 4.56 25.10
C ALA A 356 -0.81 5.56 24.47
N SER A 357 -0.29 6.72 24.08
CA SER A 357 -1.00 7.70 23.25
C SER A 357 -0.66 7.48 21.77
N VAL A 358 -1.62 7.70 20.86
CA VAL A 358 -1.44 7.48 19.42
C VAL A 358 -1.67 8.79 18.65
N ARG A 359 -0.82 9.06 17.67
CA ARG A 359 -1.00 10.15 16.70
C ARG A 359 -1.07 9.57 15.31
N LEU A 360 -2.25 9.64 14.72
CA LEU A 360 -2.49 9.29 13.32
C LEU A 360 -2.12 10.49 12.47
N VAL A 361 -1.22 10.30 11.53
CA VAL A 361 -0.78 11.36 10.62
C VAL A 361 -1.00 10.87 9.19
N GLY A 362 -1.65 11.66 8.37
CA GLY A 362 -1.92 11.26 7.01
C GLY A 362 -2.61 12.36 6.20
N ASP A 363 -3.03 12.01 5.02
CA ASP A 363 -3.82 12.85 4.13
C ASP A 363 -5.06 12.05 3.71
N ASP A 364 -6.23 12.53 4.08
CA ASP A 364 -7.52 11.89 3.80
C ASP A 364 -7.98 12.03 2.35
N GLN A 365 -7.28 12.87 1.57
CA GLN A 365 -7.54 13.13 0.15
C GLN A 365 -6.54 12.45 -0.78
N GLN A 366 -5.47 11.86 -0.24
CA GLN A 366 -4.59 11.02 -1.05
C GLN A 366 -5.29 9.72 -1.43
N LEU A 367 -4.79 9.08 -2.50
CA LEU A 367 -5.30 7.77 -2.92
C LEU A 367 -5.20 6.80 -1.75
N ALA A 368 -6.35 6.41 -1.24
CA ALA A 368 -6.44 5.41 -0.19
C ALA A 368 -5.95 4.06 -0.71
N ALA A 369 -5.33 3.27 0.16
CA ALA A 369 -5.13 1.85 -0.14
C ALA A 369 -6.49 1.18 -0.43
N ILE A 370 -6.50 0.14 -1.27
CA ILE A 370 -7.72 -0.58 -1.64
C ILE A 370 -8.44 -1.13 -0.38
N GLY A 371 -7.68 -1.47 0.67
CA GLY A 371 -8.20 -1.91 1.97
C GLY A 371 -8.48 -0.79 2.97
N ALA A 372 -8.25 0.49 2.61
CA ALA A 372 -8.53 1.60 3.51
C ALA A 372 -10.02 1.92 3.54
N GLY A 373 -10.60 1.96 4.74
CA GLY A 373 -11.93 2.48 5.00
C GLY A 373 -11.94 4.01 5.10
N GLY A 374 -13.12 4.56 5.30
CA GLY A 374 -13.32 6.01 5.51
C GLY A 374 -12.95 6.51 6.90
N VAL A 375 -12.34 5.72 7.77
CA VAL A 375 -12.21 5.98 9.22
C VAL A 375 -11.55 7.31 9.58
N LEU A 376 -10.58 7.80 8.79
CA LEU A 376 -9.98 9.11 9.05
C LEU A 376 -10.99 10.25 8.84
N ARG A 377 -11.89 10.11 7.85
CA ARG A 377 -12.99 11.05 7.63
C ARG A 377 -14.00 11.00 8.76
N ASP A 378 -14.32 9.81 9.25
CA ASP A 378 -15.26 9.60 10.36
C ASP A 378 -14.70 10.21 11.65
N ILE A 379 -13.41 10.01 11.95
CA ILE A 379 -12.71 10.66 13.06
C ILE A 379 -12.75 12.18 12.88
N THR A 380 -12.44 12.70 11.68
CA THR A 380 -12.47 14.13 11.39
C THR A 380 -13.86 14.71 11.60
N HIS A 381 -14.89 14.03 11.13
CA HIS A 381 -16.28 14.49 11.25
C HIS A 381 -16.76 14.47 12.71
N THR A 382 -16.36 13.45 13.49
CA THR A 382 -16.90 13.24 14.84
C THR A 382 -16.12 14.01 15.90
N HIS A 383 -14.79 14.04 15.80
CA HIS A 383 -13.90 14.59 16.85
C HIS A 383 -12.99 15.73 16.34
N GLY A 384 -13.04 16.00 15.04
CA GLY A 384 -12.13 16.95 14.39
C GLY A 384 -10.75 16.36 14.12
N ALA A 385 -9.98 17.09 13.33
CA ALA A 385 -8.58 16.79 13.05
C ALA A 385 -7.74 18.06 13.17
N LEU A 386 -6.44 17.90 13.41
CA LEU A 386 -5.49 18.99 13.30
C LEU A 386 -5.06 19.11 11.83
N HIS A 387 -4.95 20.32 11.31
CA HIS A 387 -4.64 20.53 9.90
C HIS A 387 -3.34 21.31 9.72
N LEU A 388 -2.47 20.85 8.81
CA LEU A 388 -1.43 21.66 8.20
C LEU A 388 -1.94 22.19 6.88
N THR A 389 -2.00 23.51 6.74
CA THR A 389 -2.58 24.18 5.57
C THR A 389 -1.54 24.87 4.69
N GLU A 390 -0.36 25.18 5.21
CA GLU A 390 0.69 25.85 4.45
C GLU A 390 1.56 24.84 3.70
N LEU A 391 1.72 25.06 2.37
CA LEU A 391 2.53 24.21 1.52
C LEU A 391 3.92 24.86 1.31
N HIS A 392 4.97 24.21 1.78
CA HIS A 392 6.37 24.66 1.65
C HIS A 392 7.06 24.13 0.38
N ARG A 393 6.42 23.23 -0.35
CA ARG A 393 6.99 22.62 -1.56
C ARG A 393 7.12 23.59 -2.73
N PHE A 394 6.17 24.55 -2.82
CA PHE A 394 6.07 25.46 -3.94
C PHE A 394 6.76 26.78 -3.62
N THR A 395 7.57 27.28 -4.55
CA THR A 395 8.15 28.64 -4.49
C THR A 395 7.13 29.70 -4.91
N ASN A 396 6.12 29.33 -5.71
CA ASN A 396 5.05 30.20 -6.14
C ASN A 396 3.79 29.99 -5.26
N PRO A 397 3.37 30.99 -4.46
CA PRO A 397 2.18 30.87 -3.63
C PRO A 397 0.88 30.60 -4.42
N ALA A 398 0.79 31.11 -5.65
CA ALA A 398 -0.36 30.85 -6.52
C ALA A 398 -0.43 29.38 -6.94
N GLU A 399 0.72 28.72 -7.16
CA GLU A 399 0.77 27.28 -7.42
C GLU A 399 0.40 26.45 -6.18
N ALA A 400 0.85 26.87 -5.01
CA ALA A 400 0.45 26.25 -3.75
C ALA A 400 -1.07 26.28 -3.57
N ALA A 401 -1.69 27.46 -3.78
CA ALA A 401 -3.14 27.61 -3.71
C ALA A 401 -3.87 26.77 -4.77
N ALA A 402 -3.39 26.75 -6.01
CA ALA A 402 -3.97 25.93 -7.08
C ALA A 402 -3.85 24.43 -6.78
N SER A 403 -2.74 23.98 -6.18
CA SER A 403 -2.56 22.59 -5.76
C SER A 403 -3.54 22.16 -4.67
N LEU A 404 -3.83 23.03 -3.71
CA LEU A 404 -4.84 22.76 -2.68
C LEU A 404 -6.25 22.75 -3.28
N ALA A 405 -6.58 23.70 -4.15
CA ALA A 405 -7.88 23.75 -4.83
C ALA A 405 -8.09 22.49 -5.71
N LEU A 406 -7.03 22.02 -6.39
CA LEU A 406 -7.09 20.76 -7.16
C LEU A 406 -7.36 19.56 -6.25
N ARG A 407 -6.73 19.52 -5.06
CA ARG A 407 -6.95 18.50 -4.05
C ARG A 407 -8.42 18.46 -3.58
N GLU A 408 -9.07 19.60 -3.51
CA GLU A 408 -10.49 19.73 -3.11
C GLU A 408 -11.46 19.54 -4.28
N GLY A 409 -10.93 19.30 -5.49
CA GLY A 409 -11.74 19.10 -6.70
C GLY A 409 -12.32 20.38 -7.27
N GLU A 410 -11.78 21.53 -6.91
CA GLU A 410 -12.26 22.83 -7.39
C GLU A 410 -11.82 23.08 -8.84
N PRO A 411 -12.75 23.34 -9.77
CA PRO A 411 -12.41 23.53 -11.20
C PRO A 411 -11.46 24.70 -11.45
N VAL A 412 -11.51 25.74 -10.62
CA VAL A 412 -10.65 26.95 -10.75
C VAL A 412 -9.16 26.60 -10.67
N ALA A 413 -8.81 25.48 -10.04
CA ALA A 413 -7.43 25.00 -9.98
C ALA A 413 -6.87 24.70 -11.37
N ILE A 414 -7.70 24.23 -12.30
CA ILE A 414 -7.30 23.85 -13.65
C ILE A 414 -6.85 25.07 -14.45
N ASP A 415 -7.50 26.23 -14.25
CA ASP A 415 -7.17 27.47 -14.96
C ASP A 415 -5.72 27.89 -14.72
N PHE A 416 -5.23 27.77 -13.48
CA PHE A 416 -3.82 28.04 -13.17
C PHE A 416 -2.88 27.18 -14.00
N TYR A 417 -3.15 25.88 -14.10
CA TYR A 417 -2.28 24.94 -14.83
C TYR A 417 -2.39 25.10 -16.34
N LEU A 418 -3.58 25.48 -16.86
CA LEU A 418 -3.79 25.82 -18.27
C LEU A 418 -3.00 27.07 -18.65
N ASP A 419 -3.11 28.15 -17.86
CA ASP A 419 -2.43 29.43 -18.10
C ASP A 419 -0.89 29.29 -18.10
N HIS A 420 -0.37 28.31 -17.35
CA HIS A 420 1.05 28.01 -17.27
C HIS A 420 1.51 26.91 -18.24
N GLY A 421 0.65 26.45 -19.16
CA GLY A 421 0.98 25.46 -20.17
C GLY A 421 1.33 24.07 -19.60
N ARG A 422 0.77 23.73 -18.45
CA ARG A 422 1.05 22.45 -17.75
C ARG A 422 -0.04 21.39 -17.95
N VAL A 423 -1.05 21.69 -18.76
CA VAL A 423 -2.11 20.76 -19.14
C VAL A 423 -1.98 20.44 -20.62
N HIS A 424 -1.77 19.16 -20.93
CA HIS A 424 -1.74 18.65 -22.29
C HIS A 424 -3.01 17.87 -22.55
N VAL A 425 -3.72 18.22 -23.61
CA VAL A 425 -5.00 17.60 -24.00
C VAL A 425 -4.80 16.81 -25.29
N GLY A 426 -5.25 15.56 -25.30
CA GLY A 426 -5.16 14.67 -26.44
C GLY A 426 -5.84 13.32 -26.18
N ASP A 427 -5.83 12.44 -27.17
CA ASP A 427 -6.14 11.03 -26.93
C ASP A 427 -5.07 10.35 -26.07
N LEU A 428 -5.37 9.15 -25.60
CA LEU A 428 -4.48 8.42 -24.68
C LEU A 428 -3.10 8.14 -25.32
N ALA A 429 -3.05 7.80 -26.60
CA ALA A 429 -1.79 7.49 -27.27
C ALA A 429 -0.90 8.73 -27.36
N LYS A 430 -1.46 9.85 -27.82
CA LYS A 430 -0.75 11.12 -27.94
C LYS A 430 -0.31 11.67 -26.59
N THR A 431 -1.17 11.67 -25.58
CA THR A 431 -0.78 12.15 -24.24
C THR A 431 0.28 11.29 -23.60
N THR A 432 0.28 9.97 -23.84
CA THR A 432 1.34 9.05 -23.38
C THR A 432 2.67 9.36 -24.07
N GLU A 433 2.65 9.57 -25.40
CA GLU A 433 3.85 9.94 -26.19
C GLU A 433 4.41 11.29 -25.75
N ASP A 434 3.57 12.31 -25.58
CA ASP A 434 3.97 13.64 -25.12
C ASP A 434 4.60 13.57 -23.72
N ALA A 435 4.00 12.80 -22.81
CA ALA A 435 4.56 12.58 -21.47
C ALA A 435 5.92 11.88 -21.50
N PHE A 436 6.07 10.87 -22.36
CA PHE A 436 7.33 10.15 -22.53
C PHE A 436 8.42 11.07 -23.10
N HIS A 437 8.11 11.87 -24.13
CA HIS A 437 9.05 12.81 -24.69
C HIS A 437 9.47 13.90 -23.68
N ALA A 438 8.52 14.43 -22.90
CA ALA A 438 8.83 15.38 -21.83
C ALA A 438 9.75 14.75 -20.77
N TRP A 439 9.49 13.51 -20.38
CA TRP A 439 10.35 12.79 -19.44
C TRP A 439 11.76 12.55 -19.99
N VAL A 440 11.89 12.12 -21.25
CA VAL A 440 13.20 11.93 -21.91
C VAL A 440 13.98 13.26 -21.96
N PHE A 441 13.30 14.35 -22.29
CA PHE A 441 13.91 15.69 -22.31
C PHE A 441 14.41 16.12 -20.94
N ASP A 442 13.60 15.95 -19.90
CA ASP A 442 13.97 16.30 -18.53
C ASP A 442 15.13 15.44 -18.02
N ARG A 443 15.14 14.14 -18.34
CA ARG A 443 16.27 13.24 -18.03
C ARG A 443 17.55 13.68 -18.74
N ALA A 444 17.48 14.08 -20.00
CA ALA A 444 18.62 14.58 -20.75
C ALA A 444 19.17 15.91 -20.19
N ALA A 445 18.29 16.72 -19.59
CA ALA A 445 18.64 17.94 -18.88
C ALA A 445 19.18 17.70 -17.45
N GLY A 446 19.30 16.44 -17.01
CA GLY A 446 19.78 16.07 -15.67
C GLY A 446 18.74 16.24 -14.57
N LEU A 447 17.46 16.41 -14.92
CA LEU A 447 16.36 16.46 -13.96
C LEU A 447 15.92 15.05 -13.63
N ASP A 448 15.83 14.73 -12.32
CA ASP A 448 15.29 13.44 -11.86
C ASP A 448 13.77 13.54 -11.74
N ARG A 449 13.06 13.10 -12.78
CA ARG A 449 11.59 13.05 -12.83
C ARG A 449 11.11 11.64 -13.06
N SER A 450 10.03 11.27 -12.39
CA SER A 450 9.34 9.99 -12.61
C SER A 450 8.22 10.18 -13.64
N CYS A 451 8.11 9.22 -14.58
CA CYS A 451 6.97 9.10 -15.46
C CYS A 451 6.08 7.98 -14.92
N SER A 452 4.86 8.30 -14.50
CA SER A 452 3.89 7.29 -14.06
C SER A 452 3.11 6.77 -15.27
N PRO A 453 2.98 5.45 -15.45
CA PRO A 453 2.17 4.89 -16.53
C PRO A 453 0.69 5.26 -16.32
N PRO A 454 -0.10 5.33 -17.41
CA PRO A 454 -1.54 5.46 -17.30
C PRO A 454 -2.15 4.25 -16.57
N PRO A 455 -3.34 4.40 -15.94
CA PRO A 455 -4.01 3.29 -15.25
C PRO A 455 -4.27 2.13 -16.20
N GLU A 456 -4.27 0.89 -15.67
CA GLU A 456 -4.30 -0.40 -16.41
C GLU A 456 -5.50 -0.65 -17.35
N THR A 457 -6.42 0.30 -17.51
CA THR A 457 -7.53 0.22 -18.47
C THR A 457 -7.12 0.45 -19.92
N SER A 458 -5.88 0.82 -20.19
CA SER A 458 -5.34 1.01 -21.54
C SER A 458 -4.78 -0.31 -22.08
N SER A 459 -5.26 -0.73 -23.26
CA SER A 459 -4.79 -1.92 -23.99
C SER A 459 -3.27 -1.96 -24.15
N PRO A 460 -2.64 -3.15 -24.20
CA PRO A 460 -1.19 -3.35 -24.17
C PRO A 460 -0.44 -2.99 -25.47
N THR A 461 -0.91 -2.03 -26.24
CA THR A 461 -0.29 -1.64 -27.53
C THR A 461 0.96 -0.75 -27.38
N SER A 462 1.30 -0.31 -26.16
CA SER A 462 2.46 0.57 -25.96
C SER A 462 3.75 -0.13 -25.49
N THR A 463 3.78 -1.45 -25.41
CA THR A 463 4.92 -2.21 -24.86
C THR A 463 6.00 -2.59 -25.88
N GLU A 464 5.81 -2.34 -27.17
CA GLU A 464 6.77 -2.76 -28.20
C GLU A 464 7.85 -1.71 -28.58
N GLU A 465 7.74 -0.45 -28.15
CA GLU A 465 8.71 0.60 -28.52
C GLU A 465 9.80 0.89 -27.49
N HIS A 466 9.90 0.15 -26.41
CA HIS A 466 10.92 0.41 -25.39
C HIS A 466 12.20 -0.41 -25.63
N ALA A 467 12.98 -0.01 -26.62
CA ALA A 467 14.39 -0.38 -26.69
C ALA A 467 15.20 0.50 -25.71
N PRO A 468 16.13 -0.08 -24.95
CA PRO A 468 16.87 0.66 -23.94
C PRO A 468 17.95 1.51 -24.58
N VAL A 469 17.90 2.81 -24.37
CA VAL A 469 19.02 3.69 -24.66
C VAL A 469 19.52 4.33 -23.37
N VAL A 470 20.78 4.04 -23.09
CA VAL A 470 21.77 4.79 -22.31
C VAL A 470 21.96 4.44 -20.85
N SER A 471 23.12 3.85 -20.63
CA SER A 471 23.83 3.77 -19.36
C SER A 471 24.51 5.09 -19.03
N GLY A 472 24.40 5.52 -17.79
CA GLY A 472 25.36 6.40 -17.12
C GLY A 472 24.91 7.83 -16.90
N ALA A 473 24.43 8.13 -15.71
CA ALA A 473 24.55 9.45 -15.08
C ALA A 473 24.26 9.40 -13.57
N PRO A 474 24.84 10.33 -12.78
CA PRO A 474 24.84 10.28 -11.32
C PRO A 474 23.51 10.70 -10.70
N ARG A 475 23.25 10.16 -9.52
CA ARG A 475 22.07 10.45 -8.70
C ARG A 475 22.09 11.88 -8.19
N LEU A 476 20.98 12.59 -8.34
CA LEU A 476 20.60 13.74 -7.53
C LEU A 476 19.12 13.60 -7.13
N ASP A 477 18.80 14.05 -5.92
CA ASP A 477 17.59 13.84 -5.15
C ASP A 477 16.26 14.09 -5.88
N ALA A 478 15.35 13.15 -5.65
CA ALA A 478 13.96 13.18 -6.13
C ALA A 478 13.14 14.23 -5.38
N ARG A 479 12.53 15.17 -6.11
CA ARG A 479 11.29 15.84 -5.64
C ARG A 479 10.62 16.60 -6.78
N CYS A 480 9.66 16.01 -7.44
CA CYS A 480 8.44 16.65 -8.00
C CYS A 480 7.67 15.62 -8.83
N ALA A 481 6.63 15.04 -8.24
CA ALA A 481 5.63 14.27 -8.97
C ALA A 481 4.58 15.23 -9.56
N TRP A 482 4.29 15.10 -10.83
CA TRP A 482 3.18 15.79 -11.49
C TRP A 482 1.97 14.88 -11.49
N PRO A 483 0.79 15.31 -11.02
CA PRO A 483 -0.43 14.55 -11.24
C PRO A 483 -0.91 14.75 -12.69
N MET A 484 -1.03 13.67 -13.45
CA MET A 484 -1.79 13.69 -14.71
C MET A 484 -3.26 13.41 -14.40
N VAL A 485 -4.13 14.37 -14.70
CA VAL A 485 -5.59 14.18 -14.67
C VAL A 485 -6.03 13.78 -16.07
N THR A 486 -6.43 12.54 -16.26
CA THR A 486 -7.12 12.08 -17.48
C THR A 486 -8.62 12.05 -17.22
N THR A 487 -9.38 12.98 -17.78
CA THR A 487 -10.85 12.86 -17.88
C THR A 487 -11.21 12.16 -19.19
N PRO A 488 -12.06 11.13 -19.19
CA PRO A 488 -12.59 10.59 -20.42
C PRO A 488 -13.62 11.57 -21.00
N VAL A 489 -13.35 12.09 -22.18
CA VAL A 489 -14.36 12.80 -22.96
C VAL A 489 -15.29 11.75 -23.55
N SER A 490 -16.49 11.62 -23.02
CA SER A 490 -17.57 10.87 -23.65
C SER A 490 -17.96 11.58 -24.94
N ALA A 491 -17.72 10.91 -26.06
CA ALA A 491 -18.28 11.34 -27.34
C ALA A 491 -19.80 11.23 -27.31
N MET A 492 -20.48 12.32 -27.65
CA MET A 492 -21.86 12.32 -28.10
C MET A 492 -21.97 11.67 -29.49
#